data_8d6a7d31762a16dbe874820630507f4c
#
_entry.id   8d6a7d31762a16dbe874820630507f4c
#
_cell.length_a   1.000
_cell.length_b   1.000
_cell.length_c   1.000
_cell.angle_alpha   90.00
_cell.angle_beta   90.00
_cell.angle_gamma   90.00
#
_symmetry.space_group_name_H-M   'P 1'
#
loop_
_entity.id
_entity.type
_entity.pdbx_description
1 polymer ?
#
loop_
_entity_poly.entity_id
_entity_poly.type
_entity_poly.pdbx_seq_one_letter_code
_entity_poly.pdbx_strand_id
1 'polypeptide(L)'
;MAALLNATIVDQAADRIATRLARFDDADPAAALARRVGERIVRTLREFDAATIEELFSDGLLNVMEAPEFAQSDKLRRIFSALENRAYLGGLVETVARAGEVRVFIGRENRAEDMREVSLVLAPYGRPGQAIGVVGVLGPTRLSYAQAIGTVRFVSGLMNELVDHLYA
;
A
#
# COMPACT_ATOMS: atom_id res chain seq x y z
N MET A 1 -25.83 -13.57 -17.87
CA MET A 1 -24.90 -13.59 -16.72
C MET A 1 -23.43 -13.58 -17.14
N ALA A 2 -22.92 -14.57 -17.86
CA ALA A 2 -21.49 -14.60 -18.27
C ALA A 2 -21.04 -13.37 -19.06
N ALA A 3 -21.84 -12.88 -20.04
CA ALA A 3 -21.53 -11.68 -20.81
C ALA A 3 -21.48 -10.41 -19.94
N LEU A 4 -22.33 -10.30 -18.94
CA LEU A 4 -22.39 -9.19 -17.98
C LEU A 4 -21.15 -9.17 -17.07
N LEU A 5 -20.72 -10.33 -16.59
CA LEU A 5 -19.49 -10.49 -15.82
C LEU A 5 -18.25 -10.18 -16.66
N ASN A 6 -18.15 -10.72 -17.87
CA ASN A 6 -17.03 -10.43 -18.77
C ASN A 6 -16.89 -8.93 -19.07
N ALA A 7 -18.00 -8.25 -19.40
CA ALA A 7 -17.97 -6.81 -19.67
C ALA A 7 -17.58 -5.95 -18.45
N THR A 8 -17.73 -6.52 -17.24
CA THR A 8 -17.44 -5.79 -15.98
C THR A 8 -16.03 -6.04 -15.49
N ILE A 9 -15.45 -7.21 -15.76
CA ILE A 9 -14.25 -7.73 -15.12
C ILE A 9 -13.03 -7.70 -16.04
N VAL A 10 -13.21 -7.98 -17.35
CA VAL A 10 -12.07 -8.11 -18.28
C VAL A 10 -11.30 -6.79 -18.36
N ASP A 11 -9.99 -6.86 -18.22
CA ASP A 11 -9.04 -5.73 -18.28
C ASP A 11 -9.33 -4.57 -17.29
N GLN A 12 -9.95 -4.88 -16.15
CA GLN A 12 -10.27 -3.88 -15.13
C GLN A 12 -9.58 -4.16 -13.80
N ALA A 13 -9.07 -3.09 -13.17
CA ALA A 13 -8.55 -3.15 -11.80
C ALA A 13 -9.68 -3.43 -10.78
N ALA A 14 -9.33 -4.10 -9.68
CA ALA A 14 -10.28 -4.55 -8.65
C ALA A 14 -11.25 -3.45 -8.17
N ASP A 15 -10.77 -2.21 -8.00
CA ASP A 15 -11.59 -1.09 -7.53
C ASP A 15 -12.62 -0.59 -8.58
N ARG A 16 -12.27 -0.65 -9.87
CA ARG A 16 -13.21 -0.36 -10.95
C ARG A 16 -14.29 -1.42 -11.06
N ILE A 17 -13.92 -2.69 -10.86
CA ILE A 17 -14.87 -3.81 -10.81
C ILE A 17 -15.84 -3.60 -9.64
N ALA A 18 -15.32 -3.31 -8.43
CA ALA A 18 -16.14 -3.05 -7.24
C ALA A 18 -17.13 -1.90 -7.46
N THR A 19 -16.69 -0.79 -8.06
CA THR A 19 -17.54 0.36 -8.34
C THR A 19 -18.65 0.04 -9.36
N ARG A 20 -18.36 -0.80 -10.35
CA ARG A 20 -19.36 -1.24 -11.35
C ARG A 20 -20.36 -2.21 -10.75
N LEU A 21 -19.91 -3.14 -9.91
CA LEU A 21 -20.77 -4.11 -9.23
C LEU A 21 -21.77 -3.44 -8.28
N ALA A 22 -21.37 -2.35 -7.63
CA ALA A 22 -22.24 -1.57 -6.75
C ALA A 22 -23.45 -0.95 -7.48
N ARG A 23 -23.44 -0.89 -8.82
CA ARG A 23 -24.56 -0.38 -9.65
C ARG A 23 -25.53 -1.46 -10.10
N PHE A 24 -25.28 -2.72 -9.77
CA PHE A 24 -26.18 -3.81 -10.14
C PHE A 24 -27.42 -3.81 -9.25
N ASP A 25 -28.58 -3.96 -9.88
CA ASP A 25 -29.85 -4.01 -9.17
C ASP A 25 -30.04 -5.37 -8.50
N ASP A 26 -30.24 -5.36 -7.20
CA ASP A 26 -30.48 -6.57 -6.41
C ASP A 26 -31.86 -7.20 -6.64
N ALA A 27 -32.79 -6.47 -7.26
CA ALA A 27 -34.09 -6.97 -7.61
C ALA A 27 -34.04 -7.98 -8.78
N ASP A 28 -32.98 -7.92 -9.62
CA ASP A 28 -32.76 -8.92 -10.67
C ASP A 28 -31.89 -10.09 -10.13
N PRO A 29 -32.43 -11.32 -10.07
CA PRO A 29 -31.70 -12.49 -9.57
C PRO A 29 -30.38 -12.76 -10.33
N ALA A 30 -30.32 -12.46 -11.62
CA ALA A 30 -29.11 -12.64 -12.42
C ALA A 30 -28.04 -11.57 -12.09
N ALA A 31 -28.47 -10.33 -11.87
CA ALA A 31 -27.61 -9.23 -11.44
C ALA A 31 -27.10 -9.45 -10.01
N ALA A 32 -27.94 -9.90 -9.10
CA ALA A 32 -27.57 -10.23 -7.73
C ALA A 32 -26.53 -11.36 -7.66
N LEU A 33 -26.71 -12.43 -8.48
CA LEU A 33 -25.71 -13.50 -8.56
C LEU A 33 -24.39 -13.00 -9.17
N ALA A 34 -24.45 -12.20 -10.24
CA ALA A 34 -23.26 -11.61 -10.88
C ALA A 34 -22.50 -10.72 -9.90
N ARG A 35 -23.21 -9.94 -9.05
CA ARG A 35 -22.59 -9.12 -8.01
C ARG A 35 -21.86 -9.99 -6.97
N ARG A 36 -22.50 -11.03 -6.45
CA ARG A 36 -21.87 -11.95 -5.46
C ARG A 36 -20.61 -12.63 -6.01
N VAL A 37 -20.65 -13.08 -7.26
CA VAL A 37 -19.50 -13.69 -7.93
C VAL A 37 -18.41 -12.64 -8.13
N GLY A 38 -18.77 -11.45 -8.61
CA GLY A 38 -17.85 -10.35 -8.83
C GLY A 38 -17.18 -9.86 -7.53
N GLU A 39 -17.92 -9.75 -6.43
CA GLU A 39 -17.36 -9.40 -5.11
C GLU A 39 -16.34 -10.44 -4.63
N ARG A 40 -16.58 -11.72 -4.92
CA ARG A 40 -15.61 -12.79 -4.63
C ARG A 40 -14.34 -12.65 -5.46
N ILE A 41 -14.49 -12.35 -6.76
CA ILE A 41 -13.36 -12.10 -7.66
C ILE A 41 -12.57 -10.87 -7.21
N VAL A 42 -13.23 -9.77 -6.87
CA VAL A 42 -12.57 -8.56 -6.33
C VAL A 42 -11.78 -8.87 -5.07
N ARG A 43 -12.34 -9.66 -4.17
CA ARG A 43 -11.64 -10.10 -2.96
C ARG A 43 -10.39 -10.90 -3.29
N THR A 44 -10.51 -11.92 -4.16
CA THR A 44 -9.37 -12.75 -4.58
C THR A 44 -8.31 -11.93 -5.30
N LEU A 45 -8.70 -10.99 -6.18
CA LEU A 45 -7.75 -10.08 -6.82
C LEU A 45 -7.01 -9.21 -5.79
N ARG A 46 -7.73 -8.64 -4.82
CA ARG A 46 -7.10 -7.86 -3.75
C ARG A 46 -6.18 -8.68 -2.85
N GLU A 47 -6.55 -9.92 -2.56
CA GLU A 47 -5.69 -10.87 -1.83
C GLU A 47 -4.44 -11.20 -2.65
N PHE A 48 -4.58 -11.33 -3.97
CA PHE A 48 -3.47 -11.57 -4.89
C PHE A 48 -2.57 -10.33 -5.01
N ASP A 49 -3.14 -9.15 -5.20
CA ASP A 49 -2.42 -7.88 -5.25
C ASP A 49 -1.69 -7.58 -3.91
N ALA A 50 -2.35 -7.86 -2.79
CA ALA A 50 -1.74 -7.72 -1.46
C ALA A 50 -0.63 -8.77 -1.20
N ALA A 51 -0.72 -9.95 -1.81
CA ALA A 51 0.34 -10.97 -1.77
C ALA A 51 1.52 -10.63 -2.71
N THR A 52 1.33 -9.72 -3.66
CA THR A 52 2.31 -9.33 -4.67
C THR A 52 3.08 -8.06 -4.25
N ILE A 53 3.53 -7.99 -2.99
CA ILE A 53 4.70 -7.16 -2.67
C ILE A 53 5.89 -7.97 -3.16
N GLU A 54 6.33 -7.65 -4.38
CA GLU A 54 7.40 -8.41 -5.03
C GLU A 54 8.73 -8.14 -4.33
N GLU A 55 9.00 -6.92 -3.91
CA GLU A 55 10.30 -6.57 -3.36
C GLU A 55 10.24 -5.37 -2.39
N LEU A 56 10.92 -5.49 -1.25
CA LEU A 56 11.17 -4.42 -0.31
C LEU A 56 12.64 -4.02 -0.40
N PHE A 57 12.90 -2.84 -0.94
CA PHE A 57 14.22 -2.22 -0.90
C PHE A 57 14.33 -1.35 0.34
N SER A 58 15.36 -1.55 1.14
CA SER A 58 15.66 -0.71 2.31
C SER A 58 17.13 -0.31 2.32
N ASP A 59 17.38 0.96 2.60
CA ASP A 59 18.71 1.52 2.79
C ASP A 59 18.74 2.43 4.01
N GLY A 60 19.93 2.83 4.48
CA GLY A 60 20.07 3.73 5.62
C GLY A 60 19.83 3.07 6.98
N LEU A 61 19.90 1.75 7.07
CA LEU A 61 19.74 1.00 8.31
C LEU A 61 20.67 1.46 9.41
N LEU A 62 21.93 1.73 9.06
CA LEU A 62 22.93 2.22 9.98
C LEU A 62 22.53 3.55 10.62
N ASN A 63 21.89 4.44 9.86
CA ASN A 63 21.42 5.73 10.37
C ASN A 63 20.33 5.55 11.44
N VAL A 64 19.49 4.52 11.29
CA VAL A 64 18.47 4.18 12.28
C VAL A 64 19.12 3.64 13.56
N MET A 65 20.20 2.86 13.44
CA MET A 65 20.94 2.32 14.57
C MET A 65 21.65 3.41 15.40
N GLU A 66 22.01 4.53 14.81
CA GLU A 66 22.63 5.66 15.51
C GLU A 66 21.64 6.43 16.40
N ALA A 67 20.34 6.25 16.21
CA ALA A 67 19.35 6.88 17.05
C ALA A 67 19.31 6.22 18.43
N PRO A 68 19.41 7.00 19.54
CA PRO A 68 19.48 6.45 20.90
C PRO A 68 18.29 5.53 21.26
N GLU A 69 17.14 5.77 20.67
CA GLU A 69 15.92 4.99 20.87
C GLU A 69 16.06 3.54 20.36
N PHE A 70 16.97 3.32 19.42
CA PHE A 70 17.20 2.04 18.77
C PHE A 70 18.54 1.39 19.17
N ALA A 71 19.22 1.91 20.18
CA ALA A 71 20.48 1.36 20.70
C ALA A 71 20.35 -0.09 21.21
N GLN A 72 19.13 -0.58 21.46
CA GLN A 72 18.86 -1.97 21.82
C GLN A 72 18.64 -2.81 20.55
N SER A 73 19.56 -3.73 20.29
CA SER A 73 19.53 -4.61 19.10
C SER A 73 18.23 -5.40 18.93
N ASP A 74 17.56 -5.76 20.03
CA ASP A 74 16.31 -6.52 19.98
C ASP A 74 15.13 -5.69 19.45
N LYS A 75 15.11 -4.37 19.67
CA LYS A 75 14.09 -3.49 19.12
C LYS A 75 14.20 -3.39 17.61
N LEU A 76 15.41 -3.18 17.11
CA LEU A 76 15.66 -3.14 15.67
C LEU A 76 15.25 -4.43 14.98
N ARG A 77 15.63 -5.58 15.56
CA ARG A 77 15.23 -6.87 15.00
C ARG A 77 13.72 -7.00 14.88
N ARG A 78 12.94 -6.58 15.88
CA ARG A 78 11.47 -6.62 15.83
C ARG A 78 10.91 -5.69 14.77
N ILE A 79 11.45 -4.46 14.66
CA ILE A 79 11.04 -3.50 13.62
C ILE A 79 11.27 -4.09 12.23
N PHE A 80 12.44 -4.69 11.99
CA PHE A 80 12.74 -5.35 10.71
C PHE A 80 11.84 -6.55 10.45
N SER A 81 11.62 -7.39 11.45
CA SER A 81 10.69 -8.51 11.35
C SER A 81 9.27 -8.07 10.99
N ALA A 82 8.84 -6.92 11.54
CA ALA A 82 7.54 -6.33 11.18
C ALA A 82 7.54 -5.82 9.72
N LEU A 83 8.63 -5.21 9.26
CA LEU A 83 8.76 -4.76 7.87
C LEU A 83 8.88 -5.92 6.87
N GLU A 84 9.43 -7.06 7.28
CA GLU A 84 9.46 -8.29 6.46
C GLU A 84 8.10 -9.00 6.41
N ASN A 85 7.16 -8.64 7.30
CA ASN A 85 5.84 -9.22 7.31
C ASN A 85 5.00 -8.70 6.14
N ARG A 86 4.82 -9.54 5.12
CA ARG A 86 4.07 -9.21 3.89
C ARG A 86 2.63 -8.74 4.15
N ALA A 87 1.95 -9.31 5.13
CA ALA A 87 0.58 -8.90 5.47
C ALA A 87 0.54 -7.48 6.07
N TYR A 88 1.52 -7.13 6.90
CA TYR A 88 1.66 -5.79 7.45
C TYR A 88 1.98 -4.77 6.35
N LEU A 89 2.99 -5.06 5.52
CA LEU A 89 3.36 -4.19 4.40
C LEU A 89 2.22 -4.03 3.40
N GLY A 90 1.53 -5.12 3.05
CA GLY A 90 0.36 -5.08 2.15
C GLY A 90 -0.72 -4.13 2.66
N GLY A 91 -1.04 -4.19 3.94
CA GLY A 91 -1.98 -3.28 4.57
C GLY A 91 -1.54 -1.81 4.56
N LEU A 92 -0.23 -1.55 4.71
CA LEU A 92 0.33 -0.20 4.59
C LEU A 92 0.25 0.32 3.15
N VAL A 93 0.74 -0.46 2.20
CA VAL A 93 0.72 -0.12 0.77
C VAL A 93 -0.72 0.16 0.30
N GLU A 94 -1.66 -0.72 0.63
CA GLU A 94 -3.08 -0.53 0.29
C GLU A 94 -3.65 0.76 0.89
N THR A 95 -3.34 1.04 2.16
CA THR A 95 -3.82 2.24 2.87
C THR A 95 -3.28 3.51 2.22
N VAL A 96 -1.98 3.53 1.88
CA VAL A 96 -1.31 4.70 1.28
C VAL A 96 -1.71 4.88 -0.18
N ALA A 97 -1.76 3.79 -0.97
CA ALA A 97 -2.17 3.83 -2.37
C ALA A 97 -3.62 4.32 -2.53
N ARG A 98 -4.52 3.86 -1.65
CA ARG A 98 -5.92 4.30 -1.65
C ARG A 98 -6.07 5.78 -1.29
N ALA A 99 -5.21 6.29 -0.39
CA ALA A 99 -5.22 7.70 -0.01
C ALA A 99 -4.76 8.61 -1.15
N GLY A 100 -3.83 8.13 -2.01
CA GLY A 100 -3.28 8.91 -3.11
C GLY A 100 -2.40 10.09 -2.69
N GLU A 101 -2.04 10.17 -1.42
CA GLU A 101 -1.27 11.27 -0.82
C GLU A 101 -0.29 10.77 0.23
N VAL A 102 0.62 11.64 0.67
CA VAL A 102 1.55 11.31 1.76
C VAL A 102 0.76 11.00 3.02
N ARG A 103 1.09 9.86 3.64
CA ARG A 103 0.57 9.42 4.94
C ARG A 103 1.68 9.36 5.97
N VAL A 104 1.34 9.76 7.18
CA VAL A 104 2.25 9.71 8.33
C VAL A 104 1.59 8.82 9.39
N PHE A 105 2.34 7.85 9.90
CA PHE A 105 1.93 6.99 11.00
C PHE A 105 2.90 7.20 12.15
N ILE A 106 2.42 7.71 13.28
CA ILE A 106 3.24 8.08 14.42
C ILE A 106 3.01 7.11 15.58
N GLY A 107 4.07 6.40 15.96
CA GLY A 107 4.04 5.58 17.17
C GLY A 107 2.87 4.60 17.19
N ARG A 108 1.90 4.84 18.08
CA ARG A 108 0.73 3.96 18.29
C ARG A 108 -0.28 3.94 17.14
N GLU A 109 -0.16 4.81 16.16
CA GLU A 109 -0.98 4.76 14.95
C GLU A 109 -0.57 3.59 14.04
N ASN A 110 0.64 3.05 14.23
CA ASN A 110 1.06 1.83 13.57
C ASN A 110 0.26 0.64 14.11
N ARG A 111 -0.27 -0.19 13.21
CA ARG A 111 -1.07 -1.37 13.57
C ARG A 111 -0.25 -2.47 14.23
N ALA A 112 1.04 -2.60 13.85
CA ALA A 112 1.93 -3.59 14.44
C ALA A 112 2.48 -3.07 15.76
N GLU A 113 2.45 -3.91 16.81
CA GLU A 113 2.93 -3.56 18.15
C GLU A 113 4.40 -3.18 18.17
N ASP A 114 5.21 -3.91 17.41
CA ASP A 114 6.65 -3.68 17.27
C ASP A 114 6.98 -2.35 16.57
N MET A 115 6.00 -1.71 15.90
CA MET A 115 6.14 -0.44 15.21
C MET A 115 5.67 0.76 16.04
N ARG A 116 5.27 0.57 17.30
CA ARG A 116 4.72 1.65 18.16
C ARG A 116 5.74 2.69 18.62
N GLU A 117 7.03 2.40 18.49
CA GLU A 117 8.11 3.32 18.83
C GLU A 117 8.72 4.03 17.62
N VAL A 118 8.22 3.75 16.43
CA VAL A 118 8.69 4.35 15.18
C VAL A 118 7.61 5.19 14.52
N SER A 119 8.05 6.07 13.65
CA SER A 119 7.19 6.79 12.72
C SER A 119 7.52 6.42 11.30
N LEU A 120 6.49 6.33 10.47
CA LEU A 120 6.56 6.10 9.05
C LEU A 120 6.00 7.31 8.31
N VAL A 121 6.71 7.80 7.31
CA VAL A 121 6.22 8.78 6.35
C VAL A 121 6.24 8.12 4.99
N LEU A 122 5.10 7.91 4.38
CA LEU A 122 4.93 7.10 3.18
C LEU A 122 4.18 7.89 2.10
N ALA A 123 4.59 7.73 0.84
CA ALA A 123 3.89 8.28 -0.32
C ALA A 123 3.72 7.20 -1.39
N PRO A 124 2.58 7.15 -2.09
CA PRO A 124 2.38 6.25 -3.21
C PRO A 124 3.08 6.79 -4.45
N TYR A 125 3.48 5.88 -5.38
CA TYR A 125 3.92 6.21 -6.72
C TYR A 125 3.38 5.21 -7.74
N GLY A 126 3.33 5.62 -9.00
CA GLY A 126 2.75 4.85 -10.10
C GLY A 126 1.27 5.15 -10.32
N ARG A 127 0.69 4.51 -11.30
CA ARG A 127 -0.73 4.64 -11.70
C ARG A 127 -1.41 3.29 -11.70
N PRO A 128 -2.73 3.23 -11.44
CA PRO A 128 -3.48 1.97 -11.58
C PRO A 128 -3.31 1.38 -12.98
N GLY A 129 -2.88 0.12 -13.05
CA GLY A 129 -2.62 -0.58 -14.32
C GLY A 129 -1.17 -0.45 -14.84
N GLN A 130 -0.32 0.26 -14.11
CA GLN A 130 1.13 0.33 -14.32
C GLN A 130 1.85 -0.17 -13.06
N ALA A 131 3.07 0.34 -12.79
CA ALA A 131 3.72 0.07 -11.52
C ALA A 131 3.02 0.86 -10.40
N ILE A 132 2.70 0.21 -9.30
CA ILE A 132 2.20 0.84 -8.08
C ILE A 132 3.11 0.43 -6.94
N GLY A 133 3.65 1.42 -6.24
CA GLY A 133 4.48 1.20 -5.08
C GLY A 133 4.31 2.29 -4.04
N VAL A 134 5.02 2.12 -2.94
CA VAL A 134 5.09 3.10 -1.86
C VAL A 134 6.57 3.36 -1.54
N VAL A 135 6.94 4.61 -1.47
CA VAL A 135 8.25 5.07 -0.99
C VAL A 135 8.08 5.73 0.36
N GLY A 136 9.05 5.59 1.24
CA GLY A 136 8.93 6.21 2.55
C GLY A 136 10.20 6.27 3.37
N VAL A 137 10.04 6.89 4.53
CA VAL A 137 11.07 7.04 5.55
C VAL A 137 10.54 6.46 6.85
N LEU A 138 11.40 5.70 7.53
CA LEU A 138 11.20 5.21 8.88
C LEU A 138 12.18 5.92 9.83
N GLY A 139 11.72 6.27 11.01
CA GLY A 139 12.56 6.86 12.04
C GLY A 139 11.90 6.85 13.41
N PRO A 140 12.54 7.42 14.43
CA PRO A 140 11.97 7.55 15.77
C PRO A 140 10.74 8.48 15.74
N THR A 141 9.90 8.41 16.78
CA THR A 141 8.70 9.28 16.91
C THR A 141 9.01 10.77 16.93
N ARG A 142 10.26 11.15 17.20
CA ARG A 142 10.76 12.54 17.12
C ARG A 142 11.32 12.94 15.75
N LEU A 143 10.97 12.19 14.70
CA LEU A 143 11.39 12.48 13.33
C LEU A 143 11.09 13.94 12.93
N SER A 144 11.98 14.54 12.13
CA SER A 144 11.73 15.85 11.52
C SER A 144 10.68 15.73 10.40
N TYR A 145 9.40 15.71 10.77
CA TYR A 145 8.29 15.40 9.87
C TYR A 145 8.24 16.32 8.65
N ALA A 146 8.46 17.61 8.82
CA ALA A 146 8.44 18.57 7.69
C ALA A 146 9.48 18.19 6.63
N GLN A 147 10.68 17.84 7.05
CA GLN A 147 11.74 17.40 6.15
C GLN A 147 11.43 16.04 5.54
N ALA A 148 11.01 15.07 6.36
CA ALA A 148 10.66 13.73 5.89
C ALA A 148 9.53 13.75 4.86
N ILE A 149 8.46 14.52 5.11
CA ILE A 149 7.33 14.70 4.17
C ILE A 149 7.83 15.33 2.86
N GLY A 150 8.67 16.37 2.95
CA GLY A 150 9.24 17.01 1.76
C GLY A 150 10.08 16.05 0.92
N THR A 151 10.96 15.30 1.57
CA THR A 151 11.81 14.30 0.91
C THR A 151 10.99 13.18 0.27
N VAL A 152 10.06 12.58 1.02
CA VAL A 152 9.22 11.47 0.52
C VAL A 152 8.35 11.93 -0.64
N ARG A 153 7.78 13.13 -0.57
CA ARG A 153 7.01 13.72 -1.67
C ARG A 153 7.86 13.97 -2.92
N PHE A 154 9.05 14.46 -2.75
CA PHE A 154 9.99 14.69 -3.86
C PHE A 154 10.38 13.36 -4.54
N VAL A 155 10.77 12.35 -3.75
CA VAL A 155 11.16 11.04 -4.29
C VAL A 155 9.97 10.35 -4.96
N SER A 156 8.77 10.41 -4.36
CA SER A 156 7.55 9.89 -4.98
C SER A 156 7.27 10.56 -6.34
N GLY A 157 7.50 11.86 -6.45
CA GLY A 157 7.41 12.58 -7.73
C GLY A 157 8.37 12.05 -8.78
N LEU A 158 9.64 11.86 -8.43
CA LEU A 158 10.65 11.28 -9.33
C LEU A 158 10.28 9.85 -9.76
N MET A 159 9.77 9.04 -8.82
CA MET A 159 9.32 7.67 -9.12
C MET A 159 8.14 7.67 -10.10
N ASN A 160 7.21 8.62 -9.97
CA ASN A 160 6.10 8.78 -10.92
C ASN A 160 6.61 9.12 -12.33
N GLU A 161 7.54 10.07 -12.45
CA GLU A 161 8.16 10.42 -13.73
C GLU A 161 8.87 9.22 -14.36
N LEU A 162 9.58 8.43 -13.57
CA LEU A 162 10.26 7.22 -14.03
C LEU A 162 9.26 6.17 -14.54
N VAL A 163 8.20 5.91 -13.78
CA VAL A 163 7.14 4.97 -14.18
C VAL A 163 6.45 5.45 -15.46
N ASP A 164 6.12 6.72 -15.57
CA ASP A 164 5.52 7.29 -16.77
C ASP A 164 6.44 7.12 -18.00
N HIS A 165 7.75 7.22 -17.82
CA HIS A 165 8.74 7.04 -18.91
C HIS A 165 8.90 5.58 -19.35
N LEU A 166 8.77 4.64 -18.40
CA LEU A 166 8.90 3.20 -18.67
C LEU A 166 7.67 2.62 -19.37
N TYR A 167 6.50 3.23 -19.18
CA TYR A 167 5.22 2.74 -19.70
C TYR A 167 4.58 3.70 -20.74
N ALA A 168 5.33 4.70 -21.22
CA ALA A 168 4.94 5.55 -22.34
C ALA A 168 5.26 4.87 -23.68
#